data_65d9c56b71c51768fc5a26120569beec
#
_entry.id   65d9c56b71c51768fc5a26120569beec
#
_cell.length_a   1.000
_cell.length_b   1.000
_cell.length_c   1.000
_cell.angle_alpha   90.00
_cell.angle_beta   90.00
_cell.angle_gamma   90.00
#
_symmetry.space_group_name_H-M   'P 1'
#
loop_
_entity.id
_entity.type
_entity.pdbx_description
1 polymer ?
#
loop_
_entity_poly.entity_id
_entity_poly.type
_entity_poly.pdbx_seq_one_letter_code
_entity_poly.pdbx_strand_id
1 'polypeptide(L)'
;RIKDTNFKIKMYKVGRRSQTDVALLYIEDIVDMKLLDEVKNRILDVDIDAVLDSSILEHLIEDNYLSPFPQIENTERPDSVAASLYEGRVALIVDNSPFALVVPATLGTLLQSSEDHYNRWIETSAVRIIRILAVFLSFLAPALYIAITAYHPGIIPTRLIYYLAASRINVPFPAVVEATMMEITDRKSVV
;
A
#
# COMPACT_ATOMS: atom_id res chain seq x y z
N ARG A 1 -18.35 -14.10 6.85
CA ARG A 1 -18.49 -15.38 7.57
C ARG A 1 -18.20 -16.50 6.58
N ILE A 2 -16.98 -17.02 6.59
CA ILE A 2 -16.55 -18.13 5.74
C ILE A 2 -17.11 -19.43 6.32
N LYS A 3 -17.80 -20.22 5.50
CA LYS A 3 -18.31 -21.56 5.87
C LYS A 3 -17.57 -22.66 5.08
N ASP A 4 -16.31 -22.42 4.76
CA ASP A 4 -15.49 -23.37 4.03
C ASP A 4 -14.87 -24.37 5.01
N THR A 5 -14.88 -25.65 4.66
CA THR A 5 -14.27 -26.72 5.46
C THR A 5 -12.75 -26.67 5.45
N ASN A 6 -12.16 -26.09 4.40
CA ASN A 6 -10.72 -25.91 4.22
C ASN A 6 -10.18 -24.64 4.87
N PHE A 7 -11.05 -23.81 5.44
CA PHE A 7 -10.65 -22.66 6.22
C PHE A 7 -9.96 -23.10 7.51
N LYS A 8 -8.72 -22.69 7.69
CA LYS A 8 -7.89 -23.04 8.85
C LYS A 8 -7.49 -21.80 9.62
N ILE A 9 -7.45 -21.97 10.93
CA ILE A 9 -6.96 -20.96 11.86
C ILE A 9 -5.86 -21.61 12.69
N LYS A 10 -4.68 -20.99 12.72
CA LYS A 10 -3.57 -21.38 13.61
C LYS A 10 -3.29 -20.26 14.57
N MET A 11 -3.25 -20.58 15.85
CA MET A 11 -2.93 -19.62 16.91
C MET A 11 -1.44 -19.69 17.24
N TYR A 12 -0.84 -18.50 17.34
CA TYR A 12 0.55 -18.32 17.78
C TYR A 12 0.56 -17.34 18.95
N LYS A 13 1.58 -17.46 19.79
CA LYS A 13 1.85 -16.50 20.87
C LYS A 13 3.16 -15.79 20.57
N VAL A 14 3.11 -14.47 20.48
CA VAL A 14 4.23 -13.62 20.10
C VAL A 14 4.55 -12.65 21.22
N GLY A 15 5.84 -12.40 21.45
CA GLY A 15 6.34 -11.57 22.53
C GLY A 15 6.67 -12.38 23.80
N ARG A 16 7.87 -12.16 24.33
CA ARG A 16 8.37 -12.89 25.52
C ARG A 16 7.53 -12.61 26.77
N ARG A 17 7.05 -11.37 26.92
CA ARG A 17 6.30 -10.91 28.09
C ARG A 17 4.82 -10.72 27.81
N SER A 18 4.47 -10.14 26.67
CA SER A 18 3.06 -9.88 26.32
C SER A 18 2.31 -11.16 26.00
N GLN A 19 2.99 -12.16 25.40
CA GLN A 19 2.38 -13.41 24.92
C GLN A 19 1.08 -13.13 24.13
N THR A 20 1.14 -12.13 23.25
CA THR A 20 0.01 -11.67 22.46
C THR A 20 -0.45 -12.77 21.51
N ASP A 21 -1.74 -13.05 21.50
CA ASP A 21 -2.32 -14.05 20.62
C ASP A 21 -2.40 -13.52 19.18
N VAL A 22 -1.86 -14.30 18.24
CA VAL A 22 -1.88 -14.01 16.81
C VAL A 22 -2.56 -15.16 16.09
N ALA A 23 -3.67 -14.87 15.43
CA ALA A 23 -4.39 -15.83 14.62
C ALA A 23 -3.95 -15.73 13.15
N LEU A 24 -3.38 -16.82 12.62
CA LEU A 24 -3.05 -16.98 11.20
C LEU A 24 -4.22 -17.68 10.49
N LEU A 25 -4.80 -17.01 9.50
CA LEU A 25 -5.97 -17.45 8.75
C LEU A 25 -5.57 -17.75 7.31
N TYR A 26 -6.01 -18.89 6.78
CA TYR A 26 -5.79 -19.28 5.39
C TYR A 26 -6.80 -20.34 4.94
N ILE A 27 -6.94 -20.56 3.62
CA ILE A 27 -7.73 -21.64 3.02
C ILE A 27 -6.75 -22.67 2.44
N GLU A 28 -6.79 -23.90 2.95
CA GLU A 28 -5.74 -24.90 2.76
C GLU A 28 -5.54 -25.35 1.29
N ASP A 29 -6.60 -25.36 0.50
CA ASP A 29 -6.59 -25.79 -0.90
C ASP A 29 -6.24 -24.67 -1.90
N ILE A 30 -6.27 -23.41 -1.46
CA ILE A 30 -6.04 -22.24 -2.32
C ILE A 30 -4.71 -21.54 -2.02
N VAL A 31 -4.27 -21.59 -0.75
CA VAL A 31 -3.09 -20.85 -0.29
C VAL A 31 -1.80 -21.35 -0.96
N ASP A 32 -0.90 -20.42 -1.28
CA ASP A 32 0.47 -20.78 -1.63
C ASP A 32 1.22 -21.28 -0.39
N MET A 33 1.57 -22.57 -0.40
CA MET A 33 2.24 -23.22 0.73
C MET A 33 3.60 -22.59 1.05
N LYS A 34 4.31 -22.06 0.05
CA LYS A 34 5.60 -21.40 0.25
C LYS A 34 5.41 -20.10 1.04
N LEU A 35 4.43 -19.29 0.63
CA LEU A 35 4.05 -18.08 1.34
C LEU A 35 3.61 -18.37 2.77
N LEU A 36 2.77 -19.39 2.94
CA LEU A 36 2.28 -19.78 4.26
C LEU A 36 3.42 -20.19 5.21
N ASP A 37 4.37 -20.97 4.72
CA ASP A 37 5.50 -21.43 5.53
C ASP A 37 6.48 -20.28 5.82
N GLU A 38 6.66 -19.35 4.89
CA GLU A 38 7.45 -18.16 5.09
C GLU A 38 6.85 -17.27 6.19
N VAL A 39 5.55 -16.95 6.11
CA VAL A 39 4.85 -16.17 7.12
C VAL A 39 4.91 -16.84 8.50
N LYS A 40 4.74 -18.17 8.57
CA LYS A 40 4.88 -18.92 9.82
C LYS A 40 6.27 -18.79 10.42
N ASN A 41 7.31 -18.99 9.60
CA ASN A 41 8.69 -18.90 10.08
C ASN A 41 8.98 -17.51 10.63
N ARG A 42 8.55 -16.47 9.93
CA ARG A 42 8.72 -15.08 10.40
C ARG A 42 8.01 -14.80 11.71
N ILE A 43 6.77 -15.30 11.88
CA ILE A 43 6.05 -15.15 13.17
C ILE A 43 6.80 -15.85 14.30
N LEU A 44 7.38 -17.02 14.04
CA LEU A 44 8.14 -17.77 15.04
C LEU A 44 9.50 -17.15 15.36
N ASP A 45 10.10 -16.46 14.40
CA ASP A 45 11.39 -15.78 14.55
C ASP A 45 11.27 -14.42 15.27
N VAL A 46 10.05 -13.94 15.52
CA VAL A 46 9.83 -12.67 16.25
C VAL A 46 10.33 -12.79 17.69
N ASP A 47 11.42 -12.11 17.98
CA ASP A 47 12.05 -12.08 19.30
C ASP A 47 12.05 -10.68 19.92
N ILE A 48 10.88 -10.29 20.46
CA ILE A 48 10.67 -9.03 21.17
C ILE A 48 9.95 -9.26 22.50
N ASP A 49 10.04 -8.31 23.41
CA ASP A 49 9.41 -8.44 24.73
C ASP A 49 7.87 -8.31 24.64
N ALA A 50 7.36 -7.40 23.82
CA ALA A 50 5.92 -7.16 23.73
C ALA A 50 5.49 -6.75 22.32
N VAL A 51 4.38 -7.35 21.85
CA VAL A 51 3.61 -6.93 20.67
C VAL A 51 2.32 -6.31 21.18
N LEU A 52 2.23 -4.99 21.11
CA LEU A 52 1.08 -4.25 21.63
C LEU A 52 0.03 -3.95 20.56
N ASP A 53 0.43 -3.97 19.30
CA ASP A 53 -0.42 -3.67 18.16
C ASP A 53 0.02 -4.42 16.90
N SER A 54 -0.87 -4.52 15.92
CA SER A 54 -0.60 -5.17 14.62
C SER A 54 0.52 -4.50 13.85
N SER A 55 0.68 -3.17 13.94
CA SER A 55 1.74 -2.44 13.26
C SER A 55 3.16 -2.87 13.67
N ILE A 56 3.34 -3.26 14.94
CA ILE A 56 4.62 -3.79 15.41
C ILE A 56 4.92 -5.13 14.74
N LEU A 57 3.91 -6.00 14.65
CA LEU A 57 4.07 -7.30 13.99
C LEU A 57 4.32 -7.12 12.49
N GLU A 58 3.62 -6.19 11.84
CA GLU A 58 3.82 -5.84 10.43
C GLU A 58 5.28 -5.54 10.12
N HIS A 59 5.90 -4.61 10.86
CA HIS A 59 7.31 -4.24 10.67
C HIS A 59 8.30 -5.39 10.91
N LEU A 60 7.94 -6.36 11.74
CA LEU A 60 8.80 -7.50 12.05
C LEU A 60 8.71 -8.63 11.02
N ILE A 61 7.60 -8.73 10.31
CA ILE A 61 7.39 -9.76 9.28
C ILE A 61 7.66 -9.25 7.86
N GLU A 62 7.85 -7.94 7.66
CA GLU A 62 8.25 -7.36 6.37
C GLU A 62 9.65 -7.81 5.95
N ASP A 63 9.85 -8.02 4.62
CA ASP A 63 11.16 -8.35 4.04
C ASP A 63 12.14 -7.18 4.06
N ASN A 64 11.63 -6.00 3.77
CA ASN A 64 12.45 -4.82 3.53
C ASN A 64 11.78 -3.57 4.10
N TYR A 65 12.18 -3.21 5.31
CA TYR A 65 11.70 -2.00 5.99
C TYR A 65 12.09 -0.67 5.30
N LEU A 66 13.02 -0.71 4.35
CA LEU A 66 13.42 0.47 3.54
C LEU A 66 12.56 0.61 2.27
N SER A 67 11.71 -0.36 1.97
CA SER A 67 10.84 -0.27 0.81
C SER A 67 9.79 0.83 0.99
N PRO A 68 9.63 1.76 0.03
CA PRO A 68 8.55 2.74 0.08
C PRO A 68 7.18 2.12 -0.22
N PHE A 69 7.14 0.85 -0.66
CA PHE A 69 5.89 0.15 -0.96
C PHE A 69 5.55 -0.81 0.17
N PRO A 70 4.31 -0.75 0.71
CA PRO A 70 3.87 -1.68 1.74
C PRO A 70 3.84 -3.11 1.18
N GLN A 71 4.32 -4.05 1.96
CA GLN A 71 4.31 -5.49 1.62
C GLN A 71 3.11 -6.21 2.24
N ILE A 72 2.48 -5.55 3.20
CA ILE A 72 1.33 -6.02 3.96
C ILE A 72 0.21 -5.03 3.80
N GLU A 73 -1.00 -5.52 3.63
CA GLU A 73 -2.21 -4.71 3.53
C GLU A 73 -2.91 -4.70 4.89
N ASN A 74 -3.18 -3.52 5.42
CA ASN A 74 -3.93 -3.33 6.65
C ASN A 74 -5.40 -3.06 6.35
N THR A 75 -6.30 -3.81 6.96
CA THR A 75 -7.74 -3.61 6.78
C THR A 75 -8.53 -3.88 8.06
N GLU A 76 -9.53 -3.06 8.32
CA GLU A 76 -10.53 -3.30 9.37
C GLU A 76 -11.78 -4.05 8.83
N ARG A 77 -11.83 -4.28 7.52
CA ARG A 77 -13.01 -4.82 6.86
C ARG A 77 -12.93 -6.34 6.75
N PRO A 78 -13.84 -7.07 7.41
CA PRO A 78 -13.84 -8.53 7.37
C PRO A 78 -14.21 -9.10 5.99
N ASP A 79 -14.93 -8.35 5.17
CA ASP A 79 -15.24 -8.71 3.79
C ASP A 79 -14.00 -8.69 2.88
N SER A 80 -13.12 -7.68 3.05
CA SER A 80 -11.84 -7.61 2.34
C SER A 80 -10.91 -8.75 2.73
N VAL A 81 -10.84 -9.07 4.03
CA VAL A 81 -10.08 -10.24 4.51
C VAL A 81 -10.61 -11.53 3.89
N ALA A 82 -11.93 -11.72 3.88
CA ALA A 82 -12.53 -12.91 3.29
C ALA A 82 -12.23 -13.03 1.79
N ALA A 83 -12.35 -11.94 1.03
CA ALA A 83 -12.03 -11.92 -0.39
C ALA A 83 -10.55 -12.29 -0.63
N SER A 84 -9.65 -11.73 0.16
CA SER A 84 -8.20 -12.00 0.08
C SER A 84 -7.85 -13.46 0.35
N LEU A 85 -8.53 -14.10 1.30
CA LEU A 85 -8.34 -15.53 1.59
C LEU A 85 -8.77 -16.40 0.41
N TYR A 86 -9.85 -16.04 -0.30
CA TYR A 86 -10.26 -16.75 -1.53
C TYR A 86 -9.33 -16.50 -2.72
N GLU A 87 -8.50 -15.46 -2.67
CA GLU A 87 -7.44 -15.21 -3.63
C GLU A 87 -6.14 -15.97 -3.30
N GLY A 88 -6.13 -16.77 -2.23
CA GLY A 88 -4.97 -17.56 -1.79
C GLY A 88 -3.98 -16.78 -0.93
N ARG A 89 -4.37 -15.58 -0.48
CA ARG A 89 -3.56 -14.79 0.46
C ARG A 89 -3.75 -15.29 1.89
N VAL A 90 -2.87 -14.86 2.78
CA VAL A 90 -2.85 -15.21 4.19
C VAL A 90 -3.24 -13.97 5.00
N ALA A 91 -4.05 -14.15 6.05
CA ALA A 91 -4.42 -13.05 6.93
C ALA A 91 -3.95 -13.33 8.37
N LEU A 92 -3.55 -12.27 9.06
CA LEU A 92 -3.15 -12.28 10.47
C LEU A 92 -4.07 -11.36 11.25
N ILE A 93 -4.56 -11.85 12.38
CA ILE A 93 -5.31 -11.04 13.35
C ILE A 93 -4.52 -11.05 14.65
N VAL A 94 -4.20 -9.87 15.14
CA VAL A 94 -3.43 -9.66 16.37
C VAL A 94 -4.38 -9.25 17.47
N ASP A 95 -4.24 -9.83 18.63
CA ASP A 95 -5.02 -9.44 19.81
C ASP A 95 -4.74 -7.96 20.17
N ASN A 96 -5.78 -7.27 20.62
CA ASN A 96 -5.79 -5.83 20.94
C ASN A 96 -5.66 -4.87 19.74
N SER A 97 -5.72 -5.37 18.49
CA SER A 97 -5.73 -4.53 17.30
C SER A 97 -7.00 -4.72 16.49
N PRO A 98 -7.64 -3.64 16.00
CA PRO A 98 -8.79 -3.75 15.12
C PRO A 98 -8.41 -4.14 13.69
N PHE A 99 -7.13 -4.04 13.35
CA PHE A 99 -6.64 -4.29 12.00
C PHE A 99 -6.31 -5.76 11.78
N ALA A 100 -6.72 -6.26 10.63
CA ALA A 100 -6.21 -7.51 10.08
C ALA A 100 -5.11 -7.20 9.05
N LEU A 101 -4.00 -7.94 9.15
CA LEU A 101 -2.88 -7.86 8.23
C LEU A 101 -3.07 -8.90 7.14
N VAL A 102 -3.04 -8.52 5.88
CA VAL A 102 -3.17 -9.42 4.72
C VAL A 102 -1.87 -9.45 3.93
N VAL A 103 -1.35 -10.65 3.70
CA VAL A 103 -0.06 -10.89 3.05
C VAL A 103 -0.24 -11.78 1.82
N PRO A 104 0.42 -11.49 0.71
CA PRO A 104 1.19 -10.30 0.39
C PRO A 104 0.30 -9.13 -0.10
N ALA A 105 0.75 -7.90 0.10
CA ALA A 105 0.20 -6.77 -0.63
C ALA A 105 0.78 -6.74 -2.05
N THR A 106 -0.08 -6.53 -3.03
CA THR A 106 0.32 -6.37 -4.43
C THR A 106 -0.07 -5.00 -4.95
N LEU A 107 0.59 -4.51 -5.99
CA LEU A 107 0.21 -3.24 -6.60
C LEU A 107 -1.26 -3.26 -7.06
N GLY A 108 -1.74 -4.41 -7.53
CA GLY A 108 -3.15 -4.59 -7.92
C GLY A 108 -4.10 -4.37 -6.75
N THR A 109 -3.78 -4.91 -5.57
CA THR A 109 -4.62 -4.77 -4.38
C THR A 109 -4.59 -3.35 -3.81
N LEU A 110 -3.45 -2.67 -3.88
CA LEU A 110 -3.33 -1.26 -3.48
C LEU A 110 -4.15 -0.31 -4.38
N LEU A 111 -4.36 -0.69 -5.63
CA LEU A 111 -5.17 0.07 -6.59
C LEU A 111 -6.66 -0.33 -6.58
N GLN A 112 -7.03 -1.38 -5.87
CA GLN A 112 -8.42 -1.81 -5.72
C GLN A 112 -8.99 -1.26 -4.40
N SER A 113 -10.26 -0.89 -4.45
CA SER A 113 -11.04 -0.59 -3.25
C SER A 113 -12.03 -1.74 -3.01
N SER A 114 -12.26 -2.06 -1.75
CA SER A 114 -13.29 -3.04 -1.40
C SER A 114 -14.69 -2.65 -1.89
N GLU A 115 -14.94 -1.36 -2.11
CA GLU A 115 -16.20 -0.86 -2.69
C GLU A 115 -16.38 -1.27 -4.14
N ASP A 116 -15.29 -1.57 -4.86
CA ASP A 116 -15.35 -2.02 -6.25
C ASP A 116 -16.12 -3.35 -6.41
N HIS A 117 -16.28 -4.13 -5.35
CA HIS A 117 -17.01 -5.41 -5.36
C HIS A 117 -18.53 -5.26 -5.14
N TYR A 118 -19.00 -4.09 -4.65
CA TYR A 118 -20.40 -3.86 -4.31
C TYR A 118 -21.16 -3.05 -5.36
N ASN A 119 -20.46 -2.30 -6.20
CA ASN A 119 -21.04 -1.45 -7.21
C ASN A 119 -21.29 -2.21 -8.52
N ARG A 120 -22.14 -1.63 -9.40
CA ARG A 120 -22.37 -2.19 -10.73
C ARG A 120 -21.07 -2.21 -11.54
N TRP A 121 -20.87 -3.25 -12.32
CA TRP A 121 -19.65 -3.47 -13.09
C TRP A 121 -19.21 -2.27 -13.97
N ILE A 122 -20.17 -1.52 -14.53
CA ILE A 122 -19.89 -0.35 -15.37
C ILE A 122 -19.26 0.77 -14.52
N GLU A 123 -19.86 1.07 -13.36
CA GLU A 123 -19.38 2.10 -12.43
C GLU A 123 -18.01 1.73 -11.87
N THR A 124 -17.86 0.51 -11.45
CA THR A 124 -16.59 -0.04 -10.95
C THR A 124 -15.48 0.03 -12.00
N SER A 125 -15.78 -0.35 -13.25
CA SER A 125 -14.80 -0.30 -14.32
C SER A 125 -14.38 1.14 -14.62
N ALA A 126 -15.33 2.08 -14.66
CA ALA A 126 -15.03 3.50 -14.89
C ALA A 126 -14.14 4.07 -13.78
N VAL A 127 -14.49 3.84 -12.50
CA VAL A 127 -13.69 4.29 -11.36
C VAL A 127 -12.29 3.69 -11.37
N ARG A 128 -12.16 2.41 -11.69
CA ARG A 128 -10.87 1.72 -11.79
C ARG A 128 -9.98 2.30 -12.89
N ILE A 129 -10.55 2.59 -14.07
CA ILE A 129 -9.82 3.24 -15.16
C ILE A 129 -9.37 4.65 -14.75
N ILE A 130 -10.25 5.44 -14.13
CA ILE A 130 -9.92 6.79 -13.66
C ILE A 130 -8.78 6.73 -12.62
N ARG A 131 -8.82 5.77 -11.70
CA ARG A 131 -7.78 5.58 -10.68
C ARG A 131 -6.43 5.25 -11.31
N ILE A 132 -6.39 4.33 -12.28
CA ILE A 132 -5.16 3.98 -13.02
C ILE A 132 -4.64 5.19 -13.78
N LEU A 133 -5.52 5.94 -14.47
CA LEU A 133 -5.14 7.16 -15.17
C LEU A 133 -4.61 8.23 -14.21
N ALA A 134 -5.23 8.41 -13.05
CA ALA A 134 -4.78 9.36 -12.03
C ALA A 134 -3.37 9.03 -11.53
N VAL A 135 -3.10 7.76 -11.24
CA VAL A 135 -1.76 7.30 -10.84
C VAL A 135 -0.76 7.55 -11.96
N PHE A 136 -1.10 7.23 -13.20
CA PHE A 136 -0.23 7.47 -14.34
C PHE A 136 0.06 8.96 -14.54
N LEU A 137 -0.97 9.81 -14.43
CA LEU A 137 -0.82 11.26 -14.53
C LEU A 137 0.00 11.84 -13.38
N SER A 138 -0.09 11.29 -12.17
CA SER A 138 0.70 11.77 -11.03
C SER A 138 2.21 11.62 -11.23
N PHE A 139 2.63 10.59 -11.96
CA PHE A 139 4.04 10.42 -12.35
C PHE A 139 4.41 11.23 -13.60
N LEU A 140 3.50 11.30 -14.56
CA LEU A 140 3.78 11.91 -15.86
C LEU A 140 3.74 13.44 -15.80
N ALA A 141 2.84 14.03 -15.02
CA ALA A 141 2.66 15.49 -14.97
C ALA A 141 3.90 16.24 -14.46
N PRO A 142 4.55 15.87 -13.36
CA PRO A 142 5.80 16.52 -12.93
C PRO A 142 6.92 16.36 -13.95
N ALA A 143 7.04 15.16 -14.54
CA ALA A 143 8.05 14.89 -15.56
C ALA A 143 7.85 15.74 -16.81
N LEU A 144 6.61 15.85 -17.30
CA LEU A 144 6.26 16.72 -18.43
C LEU A 144 6.51 18.19 -18.11
N TYR A 145 6.14 18.63 -16.92
CA TYR A 145 6.40 20.00 -16.48
C TYR A 145 7.88 20.35 -16.55
N ILE A 146 8.74 19.50 -16.00
CA ILE A 146 10.20 19.67 -16.06
C ILE A 146 10.70 19.64 -17.50
N ALA A 147 10.25 18.67 -18.31
CA ALA A 147 10.68 18.51 -19.69
C ALA A 147 10.34 19.75 -20.52
N ILE A 148 9.13 20.30 -20.39
CA ILE A 148 8.67 21.45 -21.14
C ILE A 148 9.37 22.73 -20.65
N THR A 149 9.48 22.94 -19.36
CA THR A 149 10.03 24.20 -18.80
C THR A 149 11.53 24.28 -18.86
N ALA A 150 12.25 23.17 -18.70
CA ALA A 150 13.71 23.14 -18.66
C ALA A 150 14.35 22.88 -20.02
N TYR A 151 13.75 22.00 -20.83
CA TYR A 151 14.39 21.53 -22.08
C TYR A 151 13.71 22.00 -23.35
N HIS A 152 12.40 22.27 -23.33
CA HIS A 152 11.64 22.65 -24.55
C HIS A 152 10.77 23.88 -24.34
N PRO A 153 11.33 25.05 -23.96
CA PRO A 153 10.55 26.26 -23.72
C PRO A 153 9.81 26.77 -24.97
N GLY A 154 10.27 26.39 -26.17
CA GLY A 154 9.65 26.79 -27.44
C GLY A 154 8.25 26.20 -27.72
N ILE A 155 7.83 25.17 -26.97
CA ILE A 155 6.49 24.56 -27.09
C ILE A 155 5.44 25.40 -26.34
N ILE A 156 5.88 26.18 -25.35
CA ILE A 156 4.97 26.96 -24.52
C ILE A 156 4.55 28.24 -25.26
N PRO A 157 3.25 28.56 -25.30
CA PRO A 157 2.79 29.84 -25.87
C PRO A 157 3.50 31.02 -25.20
N THR A 158 3.93 32.00 -26.01
CA THR A 158 4.78 33.13 -25.59
C THR A 158 4.23 33.86 -24.32
N ARG A 159 2.92 34.01 -24.24
CA ARG A 159 2.26 34.63 -23.09
C ARG A 159 2.49 33.86 -21.79
N LEU A 160 2.41 32.52 -21.84
CA LEU A 160 2.66 31.66 -20.69
C LEU A 160 4.13 31.66 -20.25
N ILE A 161 5.06 31.79 -21.21
CA ILE A 161 6.49 31.90 -20.88
C ILE A 161 6.76 33.14 -20.02
N TYR A 162 6.16 34.29 -20.36
CA TYR A 162 6.31 35.50 -19.58
C TYR A 162 5.74 35.36 -18.16
N TYR A 163 4.59 34.71 -18.00
CA TYR A 163 4.02 34.47 -16.68
C TYR A 163 4.88 33.51 -15.85
N LEU A 164 5.39 32.43 -16.45
CA LEU A 164 6.27 31.49 -15.78
C LEU A 164 7.61 32.14 -15.42
N ALA A 165 8.18 32.97 -16.30
CA ALA A 165 9.41 33.71 -16.01
C ALA A 165 9.19 34.74 -14.88
N ALA A 166 8.07 35.46 -14.91
CA ALA A 166 7.75 36.43 -13.87
C ALA A 166 7.52 35.77 -12.50
N SER A 167 6.86 34.64 -12.42
CA SER A 167 6.64 33.90 -11.17
C SER A 167 7.93 33.32 -10.60
N ARG A 168 8.97 33.13 -11.41
CA ARG A 168 10.24 32.54 -11.01
C ARG A 168 11.35 33.52 -10.68
N ILE A 169 11.14 34.83 -10.89
CA ILE A 169 12.16 35.85 -10.62
C ILE A 169 12.67 35.80 -9.17
N ASN A 170 11.81 35.38 -8.24
CA ASN A 170 12.15 35.33 -6.82
C ASN A 170 12.52 33.91 -6.32
N VAL A 171 12.59 32.92 -7.19
CA VAL A 171 12.92 31.52 -6.82
C VAL A 171 14.37 31.26 -7.17
N PRO A 172 15.25 31.02 -6.18
CA PRO A 172 16.69 30.84 -6.41
C PRO A 172 17.07 29.46 -6.95
N PHE A 173 16.12 28.57 -7.16
CA PHE A 173 16.38 27.19 -7.56
C PHE A 173 15.95 26.89 -9.01
N PRO A 174 16.69 25.99 -9.73
CA PRO A 174 16.26 25.46 -11.01
C PRO A 174 14.92 24.74 -10.91
N ALA A 175 14.13 24.74 -12.00
CA ALA A 175 12.81 24.12 -12.06
C ALA A 175 12.78 22.64 -11.60
N VAL A 176 13.84 21.89 -11.89
CA VAL A 176 14.00 20.49 -11.49
C VAL A 176 14.06 20.35 -9.97
N VAL A 177 14.88 21.18 -9.32
CA VAL A 177 15.06 21.13 -7.86
C VAL A 177 13.78 21.56 -7.14
N GLU A 178 13.12 22.60 -7.62
CA GLU A 178 11.84 23.08 -7.07
C GLU A 178 10.76 22.00 -7.16
N ALA A 179 10.55 21.41 -8.34
CA ALA A 179 9.56 20.36 -8.54
C ALA A 179 9.85 19.13 -7.67
N THR A 180 11.10 18.71 -7.59
CA THR A 180 11.50 17.55 -6.77
C THR A 180 11.30 17.82 -5.28
N MET A 181 11.66 19.01 -4.80
CA MET A 181 11.44 19.40 -3.41
C MET A 181 9.96 19.48 -3.05
N MET A 182 9.13 20.05 -3.95
CA MET A 182 7.68 20.09 -3.75
C MET A 182 7.08 18.69 -3.67
N GLU A 183 7.48 17.79 -4.53
CA GLU A 183 6.96 16.41 -4.55
C GLU A 183 7.36 15.65 -3.27
N ILE A 184 8.60 15.83 -2.80
CA ILE A 184 9.06 15.22 -1.53
C ILE A 184 8.30 15.82 -0.33
N THR A 185 8.02 17.12 -0.37
CA THR A 185 7.35 17.82 0.73
C THR A 185 5.87 17.46 0.78
N ASP A 186 5.21 17.36 -0.37
CA ASP A 186 3.78 17.01 -0.47
C ASP A 186 3.52 15.59 0.04
N ARG A 187 4.42 14.65 -0.23
CA ARG A 187 4.34 13.28 0.32
C ARG A 187 4.43 13.22 1.85
N LYS A 188 5.10 14.17 2.49
CA LYS A 188 5.19 14.22 3.97
C LYS A 188 3.94 14.82 4.64
N SER A 189 3.09 15.52 3.89
CA SER A 189 1.87 16.13 4.42
C SER A 189 0.65 15.20 4.43
N VAL A 190 0.79 13.99 3.88
CA VAL A 190 -0.29 12.98 3.78
C VAL A 190 -0.17 11.87 4.84
N VAL A 191 0.76 11.99 5.79
CA VAL A 191 0.90 11.07 6.93
C VAL A 191 0.32 11.68 8.19
#